data_705e61f4305c19d595d5dcc0b4365dc9
#
_entry.id   705e61f4305c19d595d5dcc0b4365dc9
#
_cell.length_a   1.000
_cell.length_b   1.000
_cell.length_c   1.000
_cell.angle_alpha   90.00
_cell.angle_beta   90.00
_cell.angle_gamma   90.00
#
_symmetry.space_group_name_H-M   'P 1'
#
loop_
_entity.id
_entity.type
_entity.pdbx_description
1 polymer ?
#
loop_
_entity_poly.entity_id
_entity_poly.type
_entity_poly.pdbx_seq_one_letter_code
_entity_poly.pdbx_strand_id
1 'polypeptide(L)'
;QYVVNIQHGILDVLRKTGYELVVHPCDRKSDTFIEDARRFIEVQKLYGVILTPSVSEDERLAEVMRELGCAYIRIASIALDMERRMIVTNDRTGGREAARHLAKLGHKRIAVLVGRRSFRSSHERRAGFEEGLAEYGISLPAEYVLQGDYTFESGLALGSQILDLDPAPTAVFASNDEMAAGVLQALH
;
A
#
# COMPACT_ATOMS: atom_id res chain seq x y z
N GLN A 1 -10.31 5.27 1.17
CA GLN A 1 -10.75 4.60 2.43
C GLN A 1 -9.60 4.33 3.41
N TYR A 2 -8.40 3.85 2.94
CA TYR A 2 -7.26 3.49 3.81
C TYR A 2 -6.82 4.63 4.75
N VAL A 3 -6.55 5.83 4.21
CA VAL A 3 -6.11 7.00 5.01
C VAL A 3 -7.20 7.43 6.00
N VAL A 4 -8.46 7.37 5.60
CA VAL A 4 -9.61 7.70 6.48
C VAL A 4 -9.68 6.75 7.68
N ASN A 5 -9.44 5.45 7.46
CA ASN A 5 -9.43 4.47 8.56
C ASN A 5 -8.26 4.72 9.54
N ILE A 6 -7.08 5.10 9.03
CA ILE A 6 -5.96 5.51 9.89
C ILE A 6 -6.35 6.74 10.72
N GLN A 7 -6.94 7.78 10.09
CA GLN A 7 -7.38 8.98 10.78
C GLN A 7 -8.40 8.67 11.89
N HIS A 8 -9.39 7.81 11.62
CA HIS A 8 -10.36 7.38 12.63
C HIS A 8 -9.67 6.69 13.81
N GLY A 9 -8.75 5.75 13.56
CA GLY A 9 -8.02 5.07 14.63
C GLY A 9 -7.18 6.03 15.47
N ILE A 10 -6.56 7.04 14.85
CA ILE A 10 -5.82 8.09 15.57
C ILE A 10 -6.77 8.92 16.42
N LEU A 11 -7.88 9.39 15.86
CA LEU A 11 -8.87 10.21 16.56
C LEU A 11 -9.47 9.47 17.77
N ASP A 12 -9.72 8.17 17.66
CA ASP A 12 -10.24 7.37 18.76
C ASP A 12 -9.27 7.34 19.97
N VAL A 13 -7.97 7.29 19.71
CA VAL A 13 -6.94 7.36 20.75
C VAL A 13 -6.82 8.77 21.30
N LEU A 14 -6.87 9.80 20.46
CA LEU A 14 -6.68 11.19 20.87
C LEU A 14 -7.82 11.77 21.69
N ARG A 15 -9.06 11.25 21.59
CA ARG A 15 -10.27 11.76 22.29
C ARG A 15 -10.11 11.96 23.79
N LYS A 16 -9.18 11.22 24.43
CA LYS A 16 -8.94 11.30 25.89
C LYS A 16 -7.63 12.00 26.24
N THR A 17 -7.05 12.67 25.27
CA THR A 17 -5.79 13.40 25.42
C THR A 17 -6.01 14.88 25.14
N GLY A 18 -5.05 15.73 25.42
CA GLY A 18 -5.09 17.14 25.03
C GLY A 18 -4.55 17.39 23.60
N TYR A 19 -4.40 16.35 22.78
CA TYR A 19 -3.89 16.46 21.42
C TYR A 19 -4.99 16.55 20.38
N GLU A 20 -4.72 17.28 19.31
CA GLU A 20 -5.56 17.40 18.12
C GLU A 20 -4.85 16.77 16.91
N LEU A 21 -5.63 16.22 15.98
CA LEU A 21 -5.13 15.73 14.70
C LEU A 21 -5.23 16.82 13.63
N VAL A 22 -4.08 17.19 13.06
CA VAL A 22 -4.00 18.04 11.88
C VAL A 22 -3.58 17.19 10.69
N VAL A 23 -4.32 17.28 9.58
CA VAL A 23 -4.01 16.53 8.35
C VAL A 23 -3.40 17.51 7.35
N HIS A 24 -2.19 17.19 6.87
CA HIS A 24 -1.49 17.96 5.86
C HIS A 24 -1.37 17.15 4.57
N PRO A 25 -2.15 17.47 3.52
CA PRO A 25 -1.99 16.86 2.21
C PRO A 25 -0.64 17.25 1.60
N CYS A 26 0.13 16.25 1.15
CA CYS A 26 1.44 16.47 0.53
C CYS A 26 1.44 15.98 -0.92
N ASP A 27 1.99 16.78 -1.83
CA ASP A 27 2.31 16.34 -3.19
C ASP A 27 3.80 15.96 -3.29
N ARG A 28 4.10 14.67 -3.31
CA ARG A 28 5.47 14.15 -3.47
C ARG A 28 6.18 14.57 -4.76
N LYS A 29 5.41 15.00 -5.77
CA LYS A 29 5.96 15.41 -7.07
C LYS A 29 6.32 16.89 -7.11
N SER A 30 5.90 17.66 -6.10
CA SER A 30 6.28 19.06 -5.98
C SER A 30 7.76 19.21 -5.67
N ASP A 31 8.43 20.13 -6.33
CA ASP A 31 9.82 20.47 -6.04
C ASP A 31 9.99 21.09 -4.66
N THR A 32 8.92 21.70 -4.11
CA THR A 32 8.89 22.32 -2.78
C THR A 32 8.43 21.37 -1.67
N PHE A 33 8.16 20.10 -2.00
CA PHE A 33 7.57 19.11 -1.07
C PHE A 33 8.24 19.09 0.31
N ILE A 34 9.57 19.02 0.35
CA ILE A 34 10.33 18.94 1.60
C ILE A 34 10.31 20.27 2.36
N GLU A 35 10.42 21.39 1.64
CA GLU A 35 10.39 22.73 2.25
C GLU A 35 9.00 23.05 2.81
N ASP A 36 7.94 22.68 2.12
CA ASP A 36 6.57 22.87 2.57
C ASP A 36 6.27 22.03 3.81
N ALA A 37 6.75 20.78 3.86
CA ALA A 37 6.65 19.93 5.04
C ALA A 37 7.41 20.52 6.23
N ARG A 38 8.64 20.98 6.03
CA ARG A 38 9.43 21.66 7.07
C ARG A 38 8.68 22.86 7.62
N ARG A 39 8.27 23.78 6.74
CA ARG A 39 7.54 24.99 7.13
C ARG A 39 6.26 24.67 7.90
N PHE A 40 5.51 23.66 7.44
CA PHE A 40 4.30 23.24 8.13
C PHE A 40 4.57 22.81 9.57
N ILE A 41 5.60 21.99 9.80
CA ILE A 41 5.97 21.50 11.13
C ILE A 41 6.39 22.64 12.05
N GLU A 42 7.23 23.55 11.56
CA GLU A 42 7.74 24.70 12.31
C GLU A 42 6.63 25.69 12.70
N VAL A 43 5.76 26.03 11.73
CA VAL A 43 4.67 26.99 11.95
C VAL A 43 3.61 26.41 12.88
N GLN A 44 3.23 25.15 12.71
CA GLN A 44 2.20 24.52 13.55
C GLN A 44 2.73 24.04 14.91
N LYS A 45 4.05 24.06 15.13
CA LYS A 45 4.68 23.58 16.37
C LYS A 45 4.19 22.19 16.77
N LEU A 46 4.19 21.27 15.81
CA LEU A 46 3.65 19.93 15.98
C LEU A 46 4.39 19.16 17.07
N TYR A 47 3.64 18.46 17.90
CA TYR A 47 4.20 17.54 18.89
C TYR A 47 4.85 16.32 18.24
N GLY A 48 4.24 15.81 17.17
CA GLY A 48 4.74 14.68 16.41
C GLY A 48 4.01 14.51 15.09
N VAL A 49 4.58 13.68 14.21
CA VAL A 49 4.09 13.44 12.85
C VAL A 49 3.94 11.96 12.59
N ILE A 50 2.84 11.58 11.96
CA ILE A 50 2.62 10.24 11.42
C ILE A 50 2.77 10.29 9.91
N LEU A 51 3.82 9.65 9.39
CA LEU A 51 4.09 9.53 7.96
C LEU A 51 3.36 8.32 7.40
N THR A 52 2.37 8.55 6.56
CA THR A 52 1.59 7.48 5.90
C THR A 52 2.37 6.86 4.74
N PRO A 53 2.00 5.66 4.23
CA PRO A 53 2.74 4.94 3.19
C PRO A 53 3.03 5.73 1.91
N SER A 54 2.22 6.74 1.60
CA SER A 54 2.46 7.60 0.43
C SER A 54 3.73 8.44 0.54
N VAL A 55 4.20 8.76 1.76
CA VAL A 55 5.35 9.63 2.01
C VAL A 55 6.36 9.03 3.00
N SER A 56 6.01 7.96 3.70
CA SER A 56 6.81 7.39 4.79
C SER A 56 8.17 6.84 4.34
N GLU A 57 8.32 6.52 3.06
CA GLU A 57 9.56 5.98 2.50
C GLU A 57 10.55 7.07 2.02
N ASP A 58 10.15 8.34 2.03
CA ASP A 58 11.03 9.44 1.70
C ASP A 58 11.93 9.77 2.91
N GLU A 59 13.22 9.42 2.80
CA GLU A 59 14.18 9.62 3.89
C GLU A 59 14.41 11.11 4.19
N ARG A 60 14.27 11.99 3.19
CA ARG A 60 14.41 13.44 3.38
C ARG A 60 13.39 13.98 4.38
N LEU A 61 12.15 13.43 4.42
CA LEU A 61 11.17 13.79 5.46
C LEU A 61 11.61 13.34 6.84
N ALA A 62 12.13 12.12 6.97
CA ALA A 62 12.64 11.64 8.25
C ALA A 62 13.83 12.45 8.74
N GLU A 63 14.69 12.93 7.84
CA GLU A 63 15.78 13.87 8.15
C GLU A 63 15.24 15.20 8.68
N VAL A 64 14.25 15.80 8.02
CA VAL A 64 13.59 17.02 8.50
C VAL A 64 13.04 16.84 9.91
N MET A 65 12.37 15.71 10.20
CA MET A 65 11.86 15.43 11.55
C MET A 65 13.01 15.38 12.60
N ARG A 66 14.13 14.73 12.24
CA ARG A 66 15.30 14.62 13.11
C ARG A 66 15.96 15.98 13.36
N GLU A 67 16.13 16.78 12.31
CA GLU A 67 16.72 18.13 12.41
C GLU A 67 15.87 19.07 13.27
N LEU A 68 14.55 19.00 13.13
CA LEU A 68 13.63 19.82 13.92
C LEU A 68 13.37 19.26 15.34
N GLY A 69 13.91 18.11 15.69
CA GLY A 69 13.63 17.43 16.95
C GLY A 69 12.15 17.02 17.10
N CYS A 70 11.41 16.92 15.98
CA CYS A 70 10.01 16.53 15.98
C CYS A 70 9.87 15.01 16.10
N ALA A 71 9.06 14.53 17.03
CA ALA A 71 8.74 13.11 17.14
C ALA A 71 8.01 12.63 15.89
N TYR A 72 8.32 11.41 15.41
CA TYR A 72 7.62 10.86 14.26
C TYR A 72 7.51 9.34 14.29
N ILE A 73 6.49 8.85 13.57
CA ILE A 73 6.26 7.42 13.27
C ILE A 73 6.05 7.28 11.77
N ARG A 74 6.63 6.22 11.19
CA ARG A 74 6.48 5.85 9.78
C ARG A 74 5.60 4.60 9.68
N ILE A 75 4.58 4.66 8.85
CA ILE A 75 3.78 3.47 8.47
C ILE A 75 4.30 3.02 7.11
N ALA A 76 4.91 1.83 7.03
CA ALA A 76 5.52 1.33 5.80
C ALA A 76 5.44 -0.20 5.70
N SER A 77 5.69 -0.72 4.49
CA SER A 77 5.67 -2.16 4.21
C SER A 77 6.93 -2.90 4.65
N ILE A 78 7.99 -2.16 4.96
CA ILE A 78 9.27 -2.69 5.43
C ILE A 78 9.82 -1.81 6.56
N ALA A 79 10.76 -2.35 7.31
CA ALA A 79 11.48 -1.57 8.32
C ALA A 79 12.43 -0.58 7.62
N LEU A 80 12.26 0.72 7.93
CA LEU A 80 13.04 1.84 7.37
C LEU A 80 13.74 2.65 8.45
N ASP A 81 13.40 2.43 9.72
CA ASP A 81 13.92 3.17 10.88
C ASP A 81 13.95 2.23 12.09
N MET A 82 14.36 2.74 13.25
CA MET A 82 14.33 1.98 14.49
C MET A 82 12.88 1.60 14.87
N GLU A 83 12.71 0.44 15.51
CA GLU A 83 11.42 -0.18 15.81
C GLU A 83 10.40 0.78 16.44
N ARG A 84 10.83 1.61 17.40
CA ARG A 84 9.95 2.58 18.09
C ARG A 84 9.38 3.69 17.19
N ARG A 85 9.90 3.82 15.94
CA ARG A 85 9.47 4.81 14.96
C ARG A 85 8.74 4.16 13.77
N MET A 86 8.41 2.87 13.89
CA MET A 86 7.86 2.11 12.79
C MET A 86 6.55 1.44 13.15
N ILE A 87 5.62 1.49 12.21
CA ILE A 87 4.51 0.54 12.10
C ILE A 87 4.70 -0.16 10.75
N VAL A 88 5.05 -1.44 10.81
CA VAL A 88 5.29 -2.23 9.59
C VAL A 88 4.04 -3.02 9.26
N THR A 89 3.55 -2.84 8.02
CA THR A 89 2.47 -3.66 7.46
C THR A 89 3.07 -4.92 6.85
N ASN A 90 2.50 -6.08 7.15
CA ASN A 90 3.03 -7.38 6.68
C ASN A 90 2.57 -7.70 5.25
N ASP A 91 2.73 -6.77 4.31
CA ASP A 91 2.25 -6.86 2.92
C ASP A 91 2.77 -8.11 2.21
N ARG A 92 4.04 -8.47 2.39
CA ARG A 92 4.64 -9.67 1.80
C ARG A 92 4.03 -10.96 2.34
N THR A 93 3.79 -11.02 3.65
CA THR A 93 3.10 -12.16 4.28
C THR A 93 1.67 -12.26 3.77
N GLY A 94 0.92 -11.15 3.71
CA GLY A 94 -0.45 -11.14 3.18
C GLY A 94 -0.52 -11.63 1.74
N GLY A 95 0.39 -11.18 0.87
CA GLY A 95 0.50 -11.68 -0.51
C GLY A 95 0.75 -13.19 -0.57
N ARG A 96 1.70 -13.69 0.24
CA ARG A 96 2.03 -15.12 0.32
C ARG A 96 0.86 -15.96 0.81
N GLU A 97 0.14 -15.51 1.82
CA GLU A 97 -1.03 -16.21 2.34
C GLU A 97 -2.18 -16.27 1.31
N ALA A 98 -2.42 -15.18 0.57
CA ALA A 98 -3.38 -15.17 -0.52
C ALA A 98 -3.02 -16.18 -1.62
N ALA A 99 -1.76 -16.25 -2.02
CA ALA A 99 -1.27 -17.24 -2.99
C ALA A 99 -1.46 -18.68 -2.51
N ARG A 100 -1.08 -18.96 -1.25
CA ARG A 100 -1.29 -20.28 -0.62
C ARG A 100 -2.77 -20.67 -0.61
N HIS A 101 -3.65 -19.72 -0.31
CA HIS A 101 -5.09 -19.95 -0.31
C HIS A 101 -5.57 -20.39 -1.70
N LEU A 102 -5.24 -19.65 -2.75
CA LEU A 102 -5.65 -19.97 -4.11
C LEU A 102 -5.03 -21.28 -4.62
N ALA A 103 -3.75 -21.53 -4.30
CA ALA A 103 -3.08 -22.77 -4.66
C ALA A 103 -3.72 -24.00 -3.98
N LYS A 104 -4.10 -23.89 -2.69
CA LYS A 104 -4.82 -24.94 -1.97
C LYS A 104 -6.20 -25.25 -2.54
N LEU A 105 -6.86 -24.23 -3.15
CA LEU A 105 -8.12 -24.42 -3.87
C LEU A 105 -7.92 -25.05 -5.27
N GLY A 106 -6.68 -25.32 -5.66
CA GLY A 106 -6.35 -25.99 -6.93
C GLY A 106 -6.15 -25.04 -8.11
N HIS A 107 -6.17 -23.72 -7.90
CA HIS A 107 -5.90 -22.77 -8.97
C HIS A 107 -4.43 -22.79 -9.38
N LYS A 108 -4.17 -22.93 -10.69
CA LYS A 108 -2.84 -22.91 -11.29
C LYS A 108 -2.63 -21.76 -12.28
N ARG A 109 -3.72 -21.23 -12.82
CA ARG A 109 -3.71 -20.04 -13.69
C ARG A 109 -4.38 -18.92 -12.94
N ILE A 110 -3.58 -17.97 -12.45
CA ILE A 110 -4.02 -16.91 -11.56
C ILE A 110 -3.54 -15.58 -12.12
N ALA A 111 -4.46 -14.67 -12.41
CA ALA A 111 -4.11 -13.29 -12.75
C ALA A 111 -3.84 -12.47 -11.49
N VAL A 112 -2.91 -11.54 -11.57
CA VAL A 112 -2.51 -10.67 -10.46
C VAL A 112 -2.62 -9.22 -10.88
N LEU A 113 -3.48 -8.46 -10.19
CA LEU A 113 -3.54 -7.01 -10.34
C LEU A 113 -2.63 -6.37 -9.31
N VAL A 114 -1.52 -5.83 -9.77
CA VAL A 114 -0.57 -5.10 -8.92
C VAL A 114 -0.97 -3.64 -8.80
N GLY A 115 -0.65 -3.02 -7.67
CA GLY A 115 -0.90 -1.59 -7.45
C GLY A 115 0.18 -0.70 -8.06
N ARG A 116 0.16 0.59 -7.72
CA ARG A 116 1.11 1.59 -8.26
C ARG A 116 2.56 1.17 -8.05
N ARG A 117 3.36 1.25 -9.10
CA ARG A 117 4.82 0.94 -9.06
C ARG A 117 5.60 1.80 -8.06
N SER A 118 5.12 3.00 -7.75
CA SER A 118 5.75 3.90 -6.79
C SER A 118 5.52 3.51 -5.32
N PHE A 119 4.68 2.50 -5.03
CA PHE A 119 4.39 2.07 -3.68
C PHE A 119 5.07 0.74 -3.36
N ARG A 120 5.85 0.74 -2.28
CA ARG A 120 6.53 -0.47 -1.79
C ARG A 120 5.56 -1.60 -1.50
N SER A 121 4.40 -1.29 -0.93
CA SER A 121 3.34 -2.28 -0.66
C SER A 121 2.94 -3.08 -1.91
N SER A 122 2.94 -2.46 -3.08
CA SER A 122 2.66 -3.14 -4.34
C SER A 122 3.72 -4.21 -4.65
N HIS A 123 4.99 -3.86 -4.47
CA HIS A 123 6.12 -4.77 -4.69
C HIS A 123 6.14 -5.90 -3.66
N GLU A 124 5.92 -5.58 -2.37
CA GLU A 124 5.94 -6.58 -1.30
C GLU A 124 4.77 -7.58 -1.43
N ARG A 125 3.55 -7.10 -1.73
CA ARG A 125 2.39 -7.98 -1.98
C ARG A 125 2.63 -8.91 -3.15
N ARG A 126 3.14 -8.38 -4.27
CA ARG A 126 3.48 -9.17 -5.44
C ARG A 126 4.57 -10.20 -5.12
N ALA A 127 5.69 -9.78 -4.53
CA ALA A 127 6.78 -10.68 -4.20
C ALA A 127 6.33 -11.80 -3.26
N GLY A 128 5.56 -11.48 -2.22
CA GLY A 128 4.97 -12.48 -1.35
C GLY A 128 4.04 -13.44 -2.08
N PHE A 129 3.24 -12.92 -3.01
CA PHE A 129 2.35 -13.76 -3.80
C PHE A 129 3.12 -14.73 -4.70
N GLU A 130 4.17 -14.27 -5.39
CA GLU A 130 5.05 -15.12 -6.20
C GLU A 130 5.73 -16.20 -5.34
N GLU A 131 6.23 -15.85 -4.15
CA GLU A 131 6.80 -16.80 -3.20
C GLU A 131 5.79 -17.87 -2.77
N GLY A 132 4.57 -17.45 -2.42
CA GLY A 132 3.50 -18.35 -2.03
C GLY A 132 3.10 -19.32 -3.13
N LEU A 133 3.07 -18.90 -4.39
CA LEU A 133 2.82 -19.78 -5.55
C LEU A 133 3.97 -20.77 -5.76
N ALA A 134 5.22 -20.30 -5.61
CA ALA A 134 6.41 -21.13 -5.80
C ALA A 134 6.45 -22.32 -4.82
N GLU A 135 5.91 -22.18 -3.60
CA GLU A 135 5.79 -23.27 -2.63
C GLU A 135 4.94 -24.45 -3.16
N TYR A 136 4.07 -24.19 -4.14
CA TYR A 136 3.21 -25.19 -4.78
C TYR A 136 3.67 -25.54 -6.21
N GLY A 137 4.87 -25.10 -6.62
CA GLY A 137 5.40 -25.31 -7.95
C GLY A 137 4.61 -24.57 -9.05
N ILE A 138 3.90 -23.49 -8.68
CA ILE A 138 3.13 -22.66 -9.61
C ILE A 138 3.97 -21.44 -9.98
N SER A 139 4.20 -21.22 -11.26
CA SER A 139 4.83 -20.00 -11.78
C SER A 139 3.76 -18.95 -12.08
N LEU A 140 4.14 -17.67 -11.98
CA LEU A 140 3.31 -16.55 -12.39
C LEU A 140 3.86 -15.95 -13.70
N PRO A 141 3.29 -16.28 -14.87
CA PRO A 141 3.71 -15.73 -16.15
C PRO A 141 3.48 -14.22 -16.21
N ALA A 142 4.34 -13.51 -16.94
CA ALA A 142 4.30 -12.06 -17.01
C ALA A 142 2.98 -11.52 -17.58
N GLU A 143 2.34 -12.23 -18.50
CA GLU A 143 1.07 -11.90 -19.10
C GLU A 143 -0.11 -11.91 -18.12
N TYR A 144 0.01 -12.64 -17.02
CA TYR A 144 -0.98 -12.64 -15.93
C TYR A 144 -0.73 -11.56 -14.87
N VAL A 145 0.32 -10.75 -15.01
CA VAL A 145 0.62 -9.64 -14.10
C VAL A 145 0.15 -8.32 -14.71
N LEU A 146 -0.98 -7.84 -14.27
CA LEU A 146 -1.64 -6.65 -14.80
C LEU A 146 -1.39 -5.45 -13.89
N GLN A 147 -0.98 -4.31 -14.49
CA GLN A 147 -0.61 -3.10 -13.76
C GLN A 147 -1.83 -2.22 -13.51
N GLY A 148 -2.29 -2.16 -12.27
CA GLY A 148 -3.31 -1.24 -11.80
C GLY A 148 -2.72 -0.05 -11.01
N ASP A 149 -3.59 0.69 -10.37
CA ASP A 149 -3.24 1.92 -9.63
C ASP A 149 -3.96 2.08 -8.28
N TYR A 150 -4.58 1.01 -7.79
CA TYR A 150 -5.38 0.95 -6.55
C TYR A 150 -6.77 1.58 -6.64
N THR A 151 -7.25 1.95 -7.83
CA THR A 151 -8.60 2.49 -8.01
C THR A 151 -9.60 1.42 -8.50
N PHE A 152 -10.88 1.65 -8.25
CA PHE A 152 -11.96 0.82 -8.78
C PHE A 152 -11.96 0.80 -10.30
N GLU A 153 -11.75 1.96 -10.94
CA GLU A 153 -11.72 2.13 -12.40
C GLU A 153 -10.60 1.30 -13.03
N SER A 154 -9.41 1.26 -12.40
CA SER A 154 -8.33 0.40 -12.89
C SER A 154 -8.68 -1.08 -12.74
N GLY A 155 -9.34 -1.46 -11.65
CA GLY A 155 -9.84 -2.82 -11.46
C GLY A 155 -10.86 -3.23 -12.52
N LEU A 156 -11.82 -2.34 -12.85
CA LEU A 156 -12.83 -2.54 -13.87
C LEU A 156 -12.20 -2.74 -15.26
N ALA A 157 -11.28 -1.84 -15.65
CA ALA A 157 -10.60 -1.91 -16.94
C ALA A 157 -9.75 -3.17 -17.08
N LEU A 158 -9.00 -3.55 -16.01
CA LEU A 158 -8.17 -4.76 -16.00
C LEU A 158 -9.01 -6.04 -15.93
N GLY A 159 -10.17 -6.01 -15.27
CA GLY A 159 -11.12 -7.12 -15.25
C GLY A 159 -11.55 -7.52 -16.67
N SER A 160 -11.84 -6.54 -17.53
CA SER A 160 -12.13 -6.78 -18.94
C SER A 160 -10.94 -7.39 -19.68
N GLN A 161 -9.71 -6.92 -19.44
CA GLN A 161 -8.51 -7.50 -20.07
C GLN A 161 -8.23 -8.93 -19.63
N ILE A 162 -8.61 -9.32 -18.40
CA ILE A 162 -8.45 -10.69 -17.90
C ILE A 162 -9.26 -11.68 -18.72
N LEU A 163 -10.43 -11.27 -19.24
CA LEU A 163 -11.28 -12.12 -20.09
C LEU A 163 -10.63 -12.45 -21.44
N ASP A 164 -9.74 -11.61 -21.92
CA ASP A 164 -9.03 -11.76 -23.20
C ASP A 164 -7.75 -12.62 -23.06
N LEU A 165 -7.36 -13.02 -21.84
CA LEU A 165 -6.16 -13.85 -21.64
C LEU A 165 -6.42 -15.31 -22.09
N ASP A 166 -5.47 -15.85 -22.85
CA ASP A 166 -5.52 -17.25 -23.32
C ASP A 166 -4.22 -17.99 -22.92
N PRO A 167 -4.32 -19.08 -22.15
CA PRO A 167 -5.54 -19.62 -21.53
C PRO A 167 -6.08 -18.71 -20.43
N ALA A 168 -7.40 -18.64 -20.27
CA ALA A 168 -8.06 -17.81 -19.26
C ALA A 168 -7.62 -18.20 -17.84
N PRO A 169 -7.36 -17.23 -16.94
CA PRO A 169 -7.10 -17.51 -15.53
C PRO A 169 -8.36 -18.07 -14.85
N THR A 170 -8.17 -18.84 -13.80
CA THR A 170 -9.26 -19.42 -13.00
C THR A 170 -9.47 -18.72 -11.67
N ALA A 171 -8.58 -17.78 -11.33
CA ALA A 171 -8.67 -16.93 -10.17
C ALA A 171 -7.93 -15.62 -10.42
N VAL A 172 -8.27 -14.60 -9.64
CA VAL A 172 -7.64 -13.28 -9.67
C VAL A 172 -7.25 -12.89 -8.27
N PHE A 173 -6.01 -12.43 -8.10
CA PHE A 173 -5.56 -11.71 -6.92
C PHE A 173 -5.47 -10.22 -7.22
N ALA A 174 -6.29 -9.40 -6.57
CA ALA A 174 -6.18 -7.95 -6.62
C ALA A 174 -5.47 -7.42 -5.38
N SER A 175 -4.51 -6.50 -5.55
CA SER A 175 -3.70 -5.99 -4.46
C SER A 175 -4.45 -5.09 -3.47
N ASN A 176 -5.70 -4.71 -3.72
CA ASN A 176 -6.60 -4.04 -2.79
C ASN A 176 -8.07 -4.30 -3.12
N ASP A 177 -8.95 -3.93 -2.18
CA ASP A 177 -10.40 -4.16 -2.27
C ASP A 177 -11.05 -3.35 -3.39
N GLU A 178 -10.58 -2.13 -3.68
CA GLU A 178 -11.17 -1.29 -4.73
C GLU A 178 -10.94 -1.89 -6.12
N MET A 179 -9.72 -2.37 -6.41
CA MET A 179 -9.48 -3.10 -7.66
C MET A 179 -10.25 -4.42 -7.70
N ALA A 180 -10.35 -5.13 -6.57
CA ALA A 180 -11.14 -6.36 -6.51
C ALA A 180 -12.62 -6.12 -6.84
N ALA A 181 -13.21 -5.06 -6.28
CA ALA A 181 -14.58 -4.65 -6.60
C ALA A 181 -14.75 -4.29 -8.09
N GLY A 182 -13.77 -3.59 -8.67
CA GLY A 182 -13.77 -3.28 -10.11
C GLY A 182 -13.74 -4.54 -10.99
N VAL A 183 -12.88 -5.51 -10.64
CA VAL A 183 -12.82 -6.82 -11.34
C VAL A 183 -14.14 -7.55 -11.23
N LEU A 184 -14.74 -7.65 -10.04
CA LEU A 184 -16.02 -8.29 -9.84
C LEU A 184 -17.11 -7.65 -10.73
N GLN A 185 -17.14 -6.33 -10.83
CA GLN A 185 -18.07 -5.62 -11.70
C GLN A 185 -17.83 -5.91 -13.19
N ALA A 186 -16.58 -6.09 -13.62
CA ALA A 186 -16.24 -6.40 -15.01
C ALA A 186 -16.63 -7.84 -15.41
N LEU A 187 -16.65 -8.76 -14.44
CA LEU A 187 -16.94 -10.19 -14.67
C LEU A 187 -18.43 -10.54 -14.52
N HIS A 188 -19.27 -9.58 -14.14
CA HIS A 188 -20.73 -9.70 -14.07
C HIS A 188 -21.41 -9.16 -15.32
#